data_ac82de44f93d3be69d2843a8a1e7cf75
#
_entry.id   ac82de44f93d3be69d2843a8a1e7cf75
#
_cell.length_a   1.000
_cell.length_b   1.000
_cell.length_c   1.000
_cell.angle_alpha   90.00
_cell.angle_beta   90.00
_cell.angle_gamma   90.00
#
_symmetry.space_group_name_H-M   'P 1'
#
loop_
_entity.id
_entity.type
_entity.pdbx_description
1 polymer ?
#
loop_
_entity_poly.entity_id
_entity_poly.type
_entity_poly.pdbx_seq_one_letter_code
_entity_poly.pdbx_strand_id
1 'polypeptide(L)'
;MVGRYKVTTLCGSTRFKEDFLRIQKTLTLEGNIVISVGLFGHSGDSEVWEGKEEGEWSSTKRMLDDMHLRKIDMADEIYVINRGGYIGESTRREIEYALTQGKKVNYMEKAPSVESAQD
;
A
#
# COMPACT_ATOMS: atom_id res chain seq x y z
N MET A 1 5.25 -11.69 -12.58
CA MET A 1 6.22 -10.92 -13.36
C MET A 1 5.64 -10.59 -14.72
N VAL A 2 6.01 -9.47 -15.24
CA VAL A 2 5.62 -9.08 -16.59
C VAL A 2 6.91 -8.93 -17.39
N GLY A 3 7.06 -9.73 -18.44
CA GLY A 3 8.35 -9.86 -19.06
C GLY A 3 9.31 -10.40 -18.01
N ARG A 4 10.42 -9.70 -17.82
CA ARG A 4 11.42 -10.07 -16.81
C ARG A 4 11.38 -9.15 -15.59
N TYR A 5 10.30 -8.38 -15.45
CA TYR A 5 10.23 -7.40 -14.37
C TYR A 5 9.24 -7.84 -13.30
N LYS A 6 9.68 -7.77 -12.05
CA LYS A 6 8.82 -8.05 -10.92
C LYS A 6 7.81 -6.93 -10.78
N VAL A 7 6.58 -7.27 -10.41
CA VAL A 7 5.53 -6.28 -10.15
C VAL A 7 5.37 -6.15 -8.65
N THR A 8 5.49 -4.93 -8.16
CA THR A 8 5.41 -4.64 -6.71
C THR A 8 4.34 -3.60 -6.47
N THR A 9 3.39 -3.90 -5.60
CA THR A 9 2.36 -2.95 -5.20
C THR A 9 2.71 -2.35 -3.86
N LEU A 10 2.62 -1.01 -3.76
CA LEU A 10 2.89 -0.30 -2.52
C LEU A 10 1.63 -0.25 -1.67
N CYS A 11 1.76 -0.52 -0.39
CA CYS A 11 0.68 -0.45 0.58
C CYS A 11 1.14 0.44 1.74
N GLY A 12 0.22 1.12 2.39
CA GLY A 12 0.58 1.96 3.52
C GLY A 12 -0.37 3.12 3.67
N SER A 13 -0.24 3.86 4.74
CA SER A 13 -1.06 5.05 4.97
C SER A 13 -0.71 6.14 3.97
N THR A 14 -1.73 6.73 3.37
CA THR A 14 -1.54 7.81 2.39
C THR A 14 -0.98 9.08 3.03
N ARG A 15 -0.85 9.12 4.36
CA ARG A 15 -0.17 10.22 5.03
C ARG A 15 1.32 10.23 4.74
N PHE A 16 1.88 9.12 4.28
CA PHE A 16 3.31 8.99 4.00
C PHE A 16 3.64 9.23 2.53
N LYS A 17 3.04 10.27 1.95
CA LYS A 17 3.18 10.54 0.51
C LYS A 17 4.64 10.60 0.06
N GLU A 18 5.49 11.29 0.80
CA GLU A 18 6.88 11.45 0.39
C GLU A 18 7.63 10.13 0.41
N ASP A 19 7.31 9.27 1.37
CA ASP A 19 7.91 7.94 1.42
C ASP A 19 7.46 7.10 0.23
N PHE A 20 6.18 7.19 -0.12
CA PHE A 20 5.66 6.49 -1.31
C PHE A 20 6.44 6.91 -2.55
N LEU A 21 6.63 8.20 -2.75
CA LEU A 21 7.31 8.71 -3.94
C LEU A 21 8.78 8.28 -3.97
N ARG A 22 9.43 8.33 -2.82
CA ARG A 22 10.84 7.93 -2.72
C ARG A 22 11.01 6.44 -3.00
N ILE A 23 10.20 5.61 -2.36
CA ILE A 23 10.27 4.16 -2.52
C ILE A 23 9.91 3.76 -3.94
N GLN A 24 8.87 4.39 -4.51
CA GLN A 24 8.48 4.13 -5.89
C GLN A 24 9.66 4.35 -6.84
N LYS A 25 10.36 5.45 -6.66
CA LYS A 25 11.52 5.77 -7.50
C LYS A 25 12.62 4.72 -7.33
N THR A 26 12.93 4.38 -6.09
CA THR A 26 13.99 3.41 -5.78
C THR A 26 13.68 2.06 -6.41
N LEU A 27 12.46 1.56 -6.21
CA LEU A 27 12.09 0.25 -6.73
C LEU A 27 12.05 0.24 -8.25
N THR A 28 11.60 1.35 -8.86
CA THR A 28 11.59 1.46 -10.32
C THR A 28 13.00 1.36 -10.88
N LEU A 29 13.93 2.05 -10.24
CA LEU A 29 15.32 2.02 -10.70
C LEU A 29 15.96 0.65 -10.48
N GLU A 30 15.42 -0.15 -9.58
CA GLU A 30 15.89 -1.51 -9.35
C GLU A 30 15.24 -2.53 -10.30
N GLY A 31 14.37 -2.06 -11.18
CA GLY A 31 13.76 -2.93 -12.19
C GLY A 31 12.39 -3.47 -11.82
N ASN A 32 11.71 -2.83 -10.88
CA ASN A 32 10.35 -3.25 -10.55
C ASN A 32 9.32 -2.41 -11.29
N ILE A 33 8.25 -3.07 -11.73
CA ILE A 33 7.05 -2.35 -12.15
C ILE A 33 6.30 -2.02 -10.87
N VAL A 34 6.09 -0.73 -10.59
CA VAL A 34 5.50 -0.32 -9.32
C VAL A 34 4.06 0.13 -9.51
N ILE A 35 3.17 -0.42 -8.71
CA ILE A 35 1.77 0.00 -8.65
C ILE A 35 1.57 0.68 -7.30
N SER A 36 1.09 1.92 -7.33
CA SER A 36 0.92 2.71 -6.12
C SER A 36 -0.55 2.99 -5.85
N VAL A 37 -0.81 3.83 -4.84
CA VAL A 37 -2.18 4.04 -4.34
C VAL A 37 -3.04 4.91 -5.25
N GLY A 38 -2.45 5.71 -6.09
CA GLY A 38 -3.22 6.57 -6.99
C GLY A 38 -3.68 7.89 -6.38
N LEU A 39 -4.12 7.87 -5.14
CA LEU A 39 -4.59 9.05 -4.41
C LEU A 39 -3.97 9.10 -3.03
N PHE A 40 -3.62 10.30 -2.60
CA PHE A 40 -3.11 10.52 -1.26
C PHE A 40 -4.12 11.36 -0.48
N GLY A 41 -5.23 10.72 -0.12
CA GLY A 41 -6.34 11.40 0.54
C GLY A 41 -5.98 12.11 1.83
N HIS A 42 -4.91 11.69 2.51
CA HIS A 42 -4.43 12.34 3.73
C HIS A 42 -3.33 13.35 3.45
N SER A 43 -2.84 13.46 2.21
CA SER A 43 -1.65 14.26 1.91
C SER A 43 -1.72 14.86 0.50
N GLY A 44 -2.68 15.73 0.28
CA GLY A 44 -2.75 16.48 -0.96
C GLY A 44 -3.97 16.26 -1.82
N ASP A 45 -4.67 15.16 -1.61
CA ASP A 45 -5.85 14.84 -2.42
C ASP A 45 -7.13 14.80 -1.59
N SER A 46 -7.18 15.60 -0.52
CA SER A 46 -8.35 15.59 0.37
C SER A 46 -9.62 16.07 -0.33
N GLU A 47 -9.48 16.81 -1.43
CA GLU A 47 -10.63 17.32 -2.19
C GLU A 47 -11.50 16.20 -2.72
N VAL A 48 -11.00 14.98 -2.82
CA VAL A 48 -11.83 13.87 -3.30
C VAL A 48 -12.99 13.57 -2.33
N TRP A 49 -12.87 14.02 -1.10
CA TRP A 49 -13.93 13.83 -0.09
C TRP A 49 -14.81 15.06 0.07
N GLU A 50 -14.39 16.21 -0.43
CA GLU A 50 -15.11 17.45 -0.25
C GLU A 50 -16.39 17.47 -1.05
N GLY A 51 -17.45 17.99 -0.43
CA GLY A 51 -18.74 18.14 -1.09
C GLY A 51 -19.51 16.84 -1.26
N LYS A 52 -18.98 15.72 -0.78
CA LYS A 52 -19.66 14.44 -0.89
C LYS A 52 -20.49 14.16 0.35
N GLU A 53 -21.67 13.59 0.15
CA GLU A 53 -22.47 13.13 1.24
C GLU A 53 -21.89 11.81 1.78
N GLU A 54 -22.25 11.47 3.00
CA GLU A 54 -21.70 10.30 3.66
C GLU A 54 -21.83 9.03 2.83
N GLY A 55 -22.98 8.83 2.17
CA GLY A 55 -23.18 7.65 1.34
C GLY A 55 -22.22 7.59 0.16
N GLU A 56 -22.02 8.72 -0.50
CA GLU A 56 -21.08 8.79 -1.62
C GLU A 56 -19.65 8.57 -1.15
N TRP A 57 -19.31 9.16 0.00
CA TRP A 57 -17.98 9.00 0.59
C TRP A 57 -17.69 7.53 0.89
N SER A 58 -18.65 6.84 1.52
CA SER A 58 -18.49 5.42 1.87
C SER A 58 -18.39 4.54 0.63
N SER A 59 -19.16 4.85 -0.40
CA SER A 59 -19.14 4.11 -1.66
C SER A 59 -17.79 4.26 -2.34
N THR A 60 -17.26 5.49 -2.38
CA THR A 60 -15.95 5.75 -2.96
C THR A 60 -14.86 5.02 -2.19
N LYS A 61 -14.93 5.05 -0.86
CA LYS A 61 -13.94 4.37 -0.04
C LYS A 61 -13.96 2.86 -0.30
N ARG A 62 -15.14 2.27 -0.36
CA ARG A 62 -15.24 0.83 -0.64
C ARG A 62 -14.66 0.48 -2.00
N MET A 63 -14.91 1.32 -3.00
CA MET A 63 -14.35 1.11 -4.34
C MET A 63 -12.83 1.18 -4.30
N LEU A 64 -12.28 2.19 -3.62
CA LEU A 64 -10.83 2.34 -3.54
C LEU A 64 -10.18 1.19 -2.76
N ASP A 65 -10.83 0.74 -1.70
CA ASP A 65 -10.31 -0.39 -0.91
C ASP A 65 -10.30 -1.66 -1.75
N ASP A 66 -11.39 -1.93 -2.47
CA ASP A 66 -11.45 -3.10 -3.33
C ASP A 66 -10.45 -3.00 -4.47
N MET A 67 -10.34 -1.83 -5.08
CA MET A 67 -9.38 -1.63 -6.16
C MET A 67 -7.96 -1.92 -5.70
N HIS A 68 -7.63 -1.55 -4.47
CA HIS A 68 -6.28 -1.80 -3.97
C HIS A 68 -6.01 -3.29 -3.81
N LEU A 69 -7.01 -4.07 -3.42
CA LEU A 69 -6.86 -5.52 -3.38
C LEU A 69 -6.61 -6.08 -4.78
N ARG A 70 -7.26 -5.49 -5.80
CA ARG A 70 -6.99 -5.92 -7.19
C ARG A 70 -5.56 -5.59 -7.59
N LYS A 71 -5.04 -4.44 -7.12
CA LYS A 71 -3.63 -4.10 -7.36
C LYS A 71 -2.70 -5.12 -6.74
N ILE A 72 -3.06 -5.64 -5.56
CA ILE A 72 -2.29 -6.70 -4.92
C ILE A 72 -2.36 -7.98 -5.76
N ASP A 73 -3.55 -8.30 -6.28
CA ASP A 73 -3.69 -9.47 -7.15
C ASP A 73 -2.75 -9.41 -8.36
N MET A 74 -2.51 -8.21 -8.88
CA MET A 74 -1.66 -8.01 -10.05
C MET A 74 -0.17 -8.10 -9.74
N ALA A 75 0.20 -8.10 -8.47
CA ALA A 75 1.59 -8.00 -8.06
C ALA A 75 2.19 -9.36 -7.73
N ASP A 76 3.51 -9.43 -7.83
CA ASP A 76 4.27 -10.59 -7.34
C ASP A 76 4.47 -10.44 -5.84
N GLU A 77 4.62 -9.21 -5.38
CA GLU A 77 4.82 -8.93 -3.97
C GLU A 77 4.32 -7.54 -3.62
N ILE A 78 4.14 -7.28 -2.33
CA ILE A 78 3.81 -5.94 -1.87
C ILE A 78 4.97 -5.37 -1.06
N TYR A 79 5.01 -4.05 -0.99
CA TYR A 79 6.00 -3.32 -0.22
C TYR A 79 5.24 -2.36 0.69
N VAL A 80 5.41 -2.55 1.99
CA VAL A 80 4.65 -1.79 2.98
C VAL A 80 5.43 -0.56 3.42
N ILE A 81 4.81 0.60 3.24
CA ILE A 81 5.37 1.89 3.68
C ILE A 81 4.91 2.10 5.11
N ASN A 82 5.79 1.81 6.06
CA ASN A 82 5.44 1.80 7.49
C ASN A 82 6.39 2.67 8.31
N ARG A 83 6.46 3.95 7.97
CA ARG A 83 7.33 4.87 8.68
C ARG A 83 7.07 4.81 10.19
N GLY A 84 8.16 4.68 10.96
CA GLY A 84 8.07 4.55 12.41
C GLY A 84 7.40 3.26 12.86
N GLY A 85 7.24 2.31 11.94
CA GLY A 85 6.57 1.06 12.25
C GLY A 85 5.05 1.15 12.17
N TYR A 86 4.51 2.32 11.81
CA TYR A 86 3.06 2.51 11.79
C TYR A 86 2.39 1.69 10.68
N ILE A 87 1.41 0.90 11.07
CA ILE A 87 0.57 0.14 10.14
C ILE A 87 -0.87 0.36 10.57
N GLY A 88 -1.64 1.07 9.75
CA GLY A 88 -3.05 1.31 10.02
C GLY A 88 -3.88 0.08 9.73
N GLU A 89 -5.17 0.18 10.05
CA GLU A 89 -6.05 -0.97 9.91
C GLU A 89 -6.25 -1.40 8.47
N SER A 90 -6.41 -0.44 7.55
CA SER A 90 -6.55 -0.77 6.14
C SER A 90 -5.31 -1.49 5.61
N THR A 91 -4.13 -0.99 5.99
CA THR A 91 -2.88 -1.59 5.55
C THR A 91 -2.72 -2.98 6.13
N ARG A 92 -3.12 -3.19 7.38
CA ARG A 92 -3.06 -4.51 7.98
C ARG A 92 -3.92 -5.50 7.21
N ARG A 93 -5.13 -5.10 6.82
CA ARG A 93 -6.01 -5.96 6.03
C ARG A 93 -5.39 -6.28 4.68
N GLU A 94 -4.71 -5.32 4.07
CA GLU A 94 -4.02 -5.55 2.80
C GLU A 94 -2.87 -6.53 2.94
N ILE A 95 -2.13 -6.43 4.04
CA ILE A 95 -1.05 -7.38 4.33
C ILE A 95 -1.61 -8.79 4.49
N GLU A 96 -2.68 -8.92 5.27
CA GLU A 96 -3.32 -10.22 5.48
C GLU A 96 -3.81 -10.81 4.17
N TYR A 97 -4.43 -9.96 3.33
CA TYR A 97 -4.90 -10.42 2.03
C TYR A 97 -3.73 -10.90 1.17
N ALA A 98 -2.65 -10.12 1.11
CA ALA A 98 -1.48 -10.49 0.33
C ALA A 98 -0.94 -11.86 0.77
N LEU A 99 -0.86 -12.07 2.07
CA LEU A 99 -0.38 -13.34 2.60
C LEU A 99 -1.29 -14.51 2.22
N THR A 100 -2.61 -14.31 2.26
CA THR A 100 -3.53 -15.38 1.86
C THR A 100 -3.42 -15.68 0.38
N GLN A 101 -2.99 -14.72 -0.43
CA GLN A 101 -2.79 -14.91 -1.86
C GLN A 101 -1.38 -15.42 -2.19
N GLY A 102 -0.59 -15.73 -1.17
CA GLY A 102 0.75 -16.26 -1.38
C GLY A 102 1.76 -15.21 -1.85
N LYS A 103 1.45 -13.94 -1.66
CA LYS A 103 2.37 -12.87 -2.08
C LYS A 103 3.40 -12.62 -1.00
N LYS A 104 4.61 -12.29 -1.41
CA LYS A 104 5.65 -11.89 -0.48
C LYS A 104 5.36 -10.48 0.03
N VAL A 105 5.66 -10.24 1.31
CA VAL A 105 5.47 -8.94 1.94
C VAL A 105 6.80 -8.39 2.40
N ASN A 106 7.17 -7.22 1.88
CA ASN A 106 8.38 -6.52 2.29
C ASN A 106 7.98 -5.24 3.02
N TYR A 107 8.86 -4.74 3.86
CA TYR A 107 8.58 -3.54 4.67
C TYR A 107 9.66 -2.51 4.47
N MET A 108 9.27 -1.22 4.50
CA MET A 108 10.22 -0.12 4.46
C MET A 108 11.06 -0.11 5.74
N GLU A 109 10.39 -0.27 6.88
CA GLU A 109 11.08 -0.42 8.16
C GLU A 109 10.76 -1.79 8.70
N LYS A 110 11.71 -2.38 9.40
CA LYS A 110 11.47 -3.67 10.01
C LYS A 110 10.16 -3.59 10.76
N ALA A 111 9.26 -4.49 10.44
CA ALA A 111 8.05 -4.60 11.20
C ALA A 111 8.46 -4.79 12.65
N PRO A 112 7.82 -4.06 13.59
CA PRO A 112 8.12 -4.28 14.99
C PRO A 112 7.79 -5.71 15.22
N SER A 113 8.80 -6.46 15.26
CA SER A 113 8.58 -7.86 15.25
C SER A 113 8.03 -8.25 16.55
N VAL A 114 6.96 -8.88 16.45
CA VAL A 114 6.50 -9.69 17.52
C VAL A 114 7.65 -10.54 18.00
N GLU A 115 8.54 -10.87 17.10
CA GLU A 115 9.70 -11.63 17.51
C GLU A 115 10.63 -10.82 18.38
N SER A 116 10.74 -9.50 18.22
CA SER A 116 11.54 -8.76 19.20
C SER A 116 10.85 -8.75 20.54
N ALA A 117 9.54 -8.82 20.57
CA ALA A 117 8.83 -8.95 21.82
C ALA A 117 8.97 -10.34 22.42
N GLN A 118 9.27 -11.31 21.60
CA GLN A 118 9.45 -12.69 22.04
C GLN A 118 10.85 -12.96 22.53
N ASP A 119 11.74 -12.12 22.16
CA ASP A 119 13.15 -12.31 22.48
C ASP A 119 13.44 -12.11 23.98
#